data_b57d88af5a17420e42d7feadeebc70d9
#
_entry.id   b57d88af5a17420e42d7feadeebc70d9
#
_cell.length_a   1.000
_cell.length_b   1.000
_cell.length_c   1.000
_cell.angle_alpha   90.00
_cell.angle_beta   90.00
_cell.angle_gamma   90.00
#
_symmetry.space_group_name_H-M   'P 1'
#
loop_
_entity.id
_entity.type
_entity.pdbx_description
1 polymer ?
#
loop_
_entity_poly.entity_id
_entity_poly.type
_entity_poly.pdbx_seq_one_letter_code
_entity_poly.pdbx_strand_id
1 'polypeptide(L)'
;MSSDKTESHTAPLRVAIAGLGVVGGEVARQLTHRADAMKAPTVRGVEIVAVSARSRDTDRGFDISNIDWYEDAAALATRDDVDVIVEMIGGHDGVALELVKTSLSRGIHVVTANKALLAHNGTELARLAEESGAALMFEAAIAGGIPAVKTLREGLVGNEMTRLAGILNGTCNYILTTME
;
A
#
# COMPACT_ATOMS: atom_id res chain seq x y z
N MET A 1 -25.19 -6.39 -27.53
CA MET A 1 -25.04 -6.06 -26.11
C MET A 1 -23.56 -6.12 -25.75
N SER A 2 -22.83 -5.05 -26.00
CA SER A 2 -21.39 -4.95 -25.69
C SER A 2 -21.03 -3.47 -25.58
N SER A 3 -21.42 -2.83 -24.48
CA SER A 3 -21.12 -1.42 -24.20
C SER A 3 -20.64 -1.16 -22.77
N ASP A 4 -20.21 -2.19 -22.02
CA ASP A 4 -19.96 -2.05 -20.58
C ASP A 4 -18.51 -2.31 -20.15
N LYS A 5 -17.55 -2.35 -21.07
CA LYS A 5 -16.12 -2.58 -20.73
C LYS A 5 -15.20 -1.38 -20.94
N THR A 6 -15.68 -0.27 -21.47
CA THR A 6 -14.82 0.87 -21.83
C THR A 6 -14.77 1.96 -20.75
N GLU A 7 -15.74 2.01 -19.84
CA GLU A 7 -15.79 3.04 -18.78
C GLU A 7 -14.85 2.76 -17.58
N SER A 8 -14.43 1.51 -17.37
CA SER A 8 -13.63 1.16 -16.22
C SER A 8 -12.16 1.64 -16.25
N HIS A 9 -11.65 2.04 -17.42
CA HIS A 9 -10.26 2.47 -17.57
C HIS A 9 -10.03 3.97 -17.35
N THR A 10 -11.07 4.77 -17.26
CA THR A 10 -10.96 6.23 -17.07
C THR A 10 -11.24 6.70 -15.66
N ALA A 11 -11.97 5.92 -14.86
CA ALA A 11 -12.24 6.26 -13.47
C ALA A 11 -10.97 6.15 -12.61
N PRO A 12 -10.75 7.07 -11.63
CA PRO A 12 -9.60 7.01 -10.75
C PRO A 12 -9.60 5.74 -9.89
N LEU A 13 -8.43 5.30 -9.45
CA LEU A 13 -8.29 4.30 -8.40
C LEU A 13 -8.71 4.90 -7.08
N ARG A 14 -9.67 4.29 -6.41
CA ARG A 14 -10.19 4.73 -5.11
C ARG A 14 -9.36 4.10 -4.00
N VAL A 15 -8.65 4.95 -3.28
CA VAL A 15 -7.67 4.54 -2.26
C VAL A 15 -8.19 4.86 -0.87
N ALA A 16 -8.07 3.90 0.04
CA ALA A 16 -8.22 4.17 1.47
C ALA A 16 -6.88 3.99 2.19
N ILE A 17 -6.54 4.93 3.11
CA ILE A 17 -5.27 4.94 3.82
C ILE A 17 -5.49 4.66 5.30
N ALA A 18 -4.89 3.59 5.79
CA ALA A 18 -4.90 3.19 7.18
C ALA A 18 -3.59 3.62 7.87
N GLY A 19 -3.70 4.58 8.77
CA GLY A 19 -2.57 5.18 9.47
C GLY A 19 -2.03 6.44 8.79
N LEU A 20 -2.30 7.60 9.39
CA LEU A 20 -1.82 8.91 8.94
C LEU A 20 -0.70 9.44 9.86
N GLY A 21 0.23 8.59 10.23
CA GLY A 21 1.50 8.98 10.88
C GLY A 21 2.44 9.67 9.87
N VAL A 22 3.73 9.73 10.19
CA VAL A 22 4.73 10.41 9.34
C VAL A 22 4.71 9.85 7.90
N VAL A 23 4.70 8.54 7.73
CA VAL A 23 4.73 7.90 6.40
C VAL A 23 3.38 8.02 5.70
N GLY A 24 2.29 7.59 6.35
CA GLY A 24 0.96 7.60 5.73
C GLY A 24 0.43 9.01 5.46
N GLY A 25 0.74 9.98 6.33
CA GLY A 25 0.43 11.38 6.09
C GLY A 25 1.16 11.95 4.87
N GLU A 26 2.45 11.61 4.69
CA GLU A 26 3.21 12.02 3.51
C GLU A 26 2.68 11.34 2.24
N VAL A 27 2.32 10.05 2.29
CA VAL A 27 1.66 9.36 1.17
C VAL A 27 0.38 10.09 0.77
N ALA A 28 -0.49 10.39 1.73
CA ALA A 28 -1.74 11.13 1.48
C ALA A 28 -1.46 12.50 0.84
N ARG A 29 -0.50 13.25 1.41
CA ARG A 29 -0.09 14.55 0.89
C ARG A 29 0.41 14.46 -0.56
N GLN A 30 1.27 13.49 -0.87
CA GLN A 30 1.79 13.27 -2.23
C GLN A 30 0.67 12.92 -3.21
N LEU A 31 -0.24 12.01 -2.84
CA LEU A 31 -1.37 11.62 -3.69
C LEU A 31 -2.31 12.80 -3.95
N THR A 32 -2.52 13.68 -2.97
CA THR A 32 -3.36 14.87 -3.12
C THR A 32 -2.68 15.95 -3.97
N HIS A 33 -1.44 16.33 -3.64
CA HIS A 33 -0.78 17.44 -4.31
C HIS A 33 -0.22 17.10 -5.69
N ARG A 34 0.08 15.85 -5.97
CA ARG A 34 0.63 15.39 -7.25
C ARG A 34 -0.38 14.65 -8.11
N ALA A 35 -1.65 14.66 -7.74
CA ALA A 35 -2.70 13.97 -8.49
C ALA A 35 -2.67 14.31 -9.98
N ASP A 36 -2.51 15.59 -10.33
CA ASP A 36 -2.46 16.02 -11.73
C ASP A 36 -1.16 15.62 -12.43
N ALA A 37 -0.02 15.66 -11.72
CA ALA A 37 1.25 15.23 -12.28
C ALA A 37 1.33 13.70 -12.51
N MET A 38 0.52 12.93 -11.80
CA MET A 38 0.41 11.47 -11.96
C MET A 38 -0.56 11.07 -13.09
N LYS A 39 -1.37 12.01 -13.60
CA LYS A 39 -2.27 11.76 -14.72
C LYS A 39 -1.48 11.72 -16.03
N ALA A 40 -0.91 10.59 -16.37
CA ALA A 40 -0.46 10.34 -17.74
C ALA A 40 -1.65 9.81 -18.57
N PRO A 41 -1.67 10.01 -19.90
CA PRO A 41 -2.78 9.56 -20.76
C PRO A 41 -3.10 8.06 -20.64
N THR A 42 -2.16 7.27 -20.17
CA THR A 42 -2.27 5.81 -20.01
C THR A 42 -2.35 5.34 -18.56
N VAL A 43 -2.37 6.27 -17.58
CA VAL A 43 -2.38 5.94 -16.16
C VAL A 43 -3.66 6.47 -15.53
N ARG A 44 -4.39 5.60 -14.83
CA ARG A 44 -5.56 5.99 -14.04
C ARG A 44 -5.13 6.99 -12.96
N GLY A 45 -5.93 8.03 -12.77
CA GLY A 45 -5.79 8.92 -11.61
C GLY A 45 -5.98 8.15 -10.30
N VAL A 46 -5.64 8.79 -9.19
CA VAL A 46 -5.83 8.25 -7.83
C VAL A 46 -6.70 9.23 -7.05
N GLU A 47 -7.66 8.71 -6.30
CA GLU A 47 -8.54 9.46 -5.42
C GLU A 47 -8.52 8.84 -4.03
N ILE A 48 -8.28 9.66 -2.98
CA ILE A 48 -8.38 9.19 -1.60
C ILE A 48 -9.83 9.32 -1.17
N VAL A 49 -10.52 8.20 -0.97
CA VAL A 49 -11.94 8.17 -0.59
C VAL A 49 -12.14 8.01 0.92
N ALA A 50 -11.20 7.39 1.62
CA ALA A 50 -11.30 7.19 3.06
C ALA A 50 -9.92 7.15 3.73
N VAL A 51 -9.90 7.53 5.01
CA VAL A 51 -8.70 7.45 5.84
C VAL A 51 -9.04 6.97 7.24
N SER A 52 -8.08 6.34 7.90
CA SER A 52 -8.17 6.00 9.32
C SER A 52 -6.94 6.46 10.07
N ALA A 53 -7.14 7.18 11.18
CA ALA A 53 -6.08 7.56 12.11
C ALA A 53 -6.66 7.91 13.49
N ARG A 54 -5.78 7.95 14.51
CA ARG A 54 -6.16 8.19 15.91
C ARG A 54 -6.72 9.58 16.20
N SER A 55 -6.32 10.61 15.47
CA SER A 55 -6.74 11.99 15.69
C SER A 55 -7.11 12.65 14.38
N ARG A 56 -8.32 13.18 14.30
CA ARG A 56 -8.83 13.91 13.13
C ARG A 56 -8.27 15.34 13.06
N ASP A 57 -8.06 15.97 14.20
CA ASP A 57 -7.73 17.40 14.29
C ASP A 57 -6.24 17.71 14.03
N THR A 58 -5.42 16.71 13.82
CA THR A 58 -4.00 16.91 13.51
C THR A 58 -3.87 17.47 12.09
N ASP A 59 -3.27 18.65 11.96
CA ASP A 59 -2.89 19.20 10.65
C ASP A 59 -1.81 18.31 9.99
N ARG A 60 -2.11 17.82 8.81
CA ARG A 60 -1.23 16.94 8.02
C ARG A 60 -0.80 17.57 6.70
N GLY A 61 -1.13 18.85 6.48
CA GLY A 61 -0.76 19.59 5.29
C GLY A 61 -1.51 19.18 4.01
N PHE A 62 -2.69 18.56 4.15
CA PHE A 62 -3.63 18.29 3.06
C PHE A 62 -5.07 18.35 3.55
N ASP A 63 -6.00 18.66 2.64
CA ASP A 63 -7.42 18.78 2.95
C ASP A 63 -8.07 17.39 3.08
N ILE A 64 -8.77 17.16 4.20
CA ILE A 64 -9.52 15.94 4.50
C ILE A 64 -11.04 16.16 4.48
N SER A 65 -11.52 17.33 4.09
CA SER A 65 -12.94 17.70 4.19
C SER A 65 -13.86 16.82 3.34
N ASN A 66 -13.37 16.32 2.23
CA ASN A 66 -14.07 15.43 1.30
C ASN A 66 -13.64 13.96 1.41
N ILE A 67 -12.93 13.59 2.47
CA ILE A 67 -12.42 12.23 2.71
C ILE A 67 -13.15 11.65 3.92
N ASP A 68 -13.71 10.46 3.78
CA ASP A 68 -14.37 9.76 4.88
C ASP A 68 -13.37 9.37 5.95
N TRP A 69 -13.70 9.71 7.20
CA TRP A 69 -12.85 9.43 8.35
C TRP A 69 -13.34 8.24 9.15
N TYR A 70 -12.44 7.32 9.47
CA TYR A 70 -12.69 6.14 10.30
C TYR A 70 -11.74 6.12 11.51
N GLU A 71 -12.29 5.85 12.70
CA GLU A 71 -11.50 5.60 13.90
C GLU A 71 -10.93 4.16 13.88
N ASP A 72 -11.74 3.22 13.42
CA ASP A 72 -11.33 1.83 13.23
C ASP A 72 -10.88 1.59 11.79
N ALA A 73 -9.59 1.24 11.63
CA ALA A 73 -9.04 0.96 10.33
C ALA A 73 -9.60 -0.31 9.68
N ALA A 74 -10.03 -1.30 10.47
CA ALA A 74 -10.62 -2.53 9.94
C ALA A 74 -11.89 -2.25 9.13
N ALA A 75 -12.63 -1.20 9.48
CA ALA A 75 -13.82 -0.78 8.76
C ALA A 75 -13.54 -0.36 7.30
N LEU A 76 -12.32 0.09 6.98
CA LEU A 76 -11.95 0.43 5.59
C LEU A 76 -12.04 -0.77 4.65
N ALA A 77 -11.75 -1.99 5.15
CA ALA A 77 -11.84 -3.21 4.36
C ALA A 77 -13.28 -3.63 4.04
N THR A 78 -14.28 -3.06 4.69
CA THR A 78 -15.70 -3.41 4.48
C THR A 78 -16.39 -2.56 3.41
N ARG A 79 -15.72 -1.51 2.93
CA ARG A 79 -16.25 -0.62 1.90
C ARG A 79 -16.29 -1.30 0.53
N ASP A 80 -17.31 -0.97 -0.26
CA ASP A 80 -17.45 -1.47 -1.64
C ASP A 80 -16.91 -0.47 -2.69
N ASP A 81 -16.56 0.73 -2.24
CA ASP A 81 -16.03 1.79 -3.07
C ASP A 81 -14.51 2.00 -2.92
N VAL A 82 -13.78 1.00 -2.44
CA VAL A 82 -12.33 1.02 -2.29
C VAL A 82 -11.69 -0.01 -3.21
N ASP A 83 -10.78 0.43 -4.07
CA ASP A 83 -10.00 -0.43 -4.96
C ASP A 83 -8.68 -0.86 -4.31
N VAL A 84 -8.08 0.03 -3.50
CA VAL A 84 -6.76 -0.18 -2.87
C VAL A 84 -6.74 0.29 -1.43
N ILE A 85 -6.27 -0.56 -0.53
CA ILE A 85 -5.90 -0.21 0.84
C ILE A 85 -4.39 0.08 0.90
N VAL A 86 -4.03 1.22 1.49
CA VAL A 86 -2.65 1.58 1.83
C VAL A 86 -2.49 1.44 3.34
N GLU A 87 -1.81 0.38 3.80
CA GLU A 87 -1.60 0.07 5.22
C GLU A 87 -0.27 0.66 5.72
N MET A 88 -0.35 1.60 6.67
CA MET A 88 0.76 2.32 7.29
C MET A 88 0.65 2.36 8.83
N ILE A 89 -0.04 1.37 9.43
CA ILE A 89 -0.29 1.32 10.87
C ILE A 89 0.94 0.76 11.60
N GLY A 90 1.51 -0.32 11.07
CA GLY A 90 2.56 -1.09 11.72
C GLY A 90 2.03 -2.16 12.69
N GLY A 91 2.94 -3.00 13.20
CA GLY A 91 2.61 -4.18 13.99
C GLY A 91 2.37 -5.42 13.10
N HIS A 92 2.46 -6.61 13.68
CA HIS A 92 2.33 -7.86 12.92
C HIS A 92 0.99 -8.57 13.16
N ASP A 93 0.18 -8.07 14.06
CA ASP A 93 -1.10 -8.62 14.52
C ASP A 93 -2.17 -7.52 14.65
N GLY A 94 -3.31 -7.88 15.26
CA GLY A 94 -4.41 -6.95 15.54
C GLY A 94 -4.96 -6.29 14.29
N VAL A 95 -5.26 -4.99 14.40
CA VAL A 95 -5.97 -4.22 13.37
C VAL A 95 -5.27 -4.23 12.00
N ALA A 96 -3.94 -4.17 11.97
CA ALA A 96 -3.20 -4.18 10.70
C ALA A 96 -3.37 -5.52 9.97
N LEU A 97 -3.26 -6.63 10.69
CA LEU A 97 -3.44 -7.97 10.13
C LEU A 97 -4.88 -8.20 9.68
N GLU A 98 -5.87 -7.82 10.50
CA GLU A 98 -7.29 -7.95 10.19
C GLU A 98 -7.66 -7.15 8.93
N LEU A 99 -7.25 -5.89 8.86
CA LEU A 99 -7.45 -5.02 7.71
C LEU A 99 -6.92 -5.67 6.42
N VAL A 100 -5.66 -6.10 6.43
CA VAL A 100 -5.00 -6.64 5.24
C VAL A 100 -5.62 -7.97 4.82
N LYS A 101 -5.89 -8.89 5.76
CA LYS A 101 -6.54 -10.17 5.46
C LYS A 101 -7.94 -9.97 4.87
N THR A 102 -8.76 -9.13 5.50
CA THR A 102 -10.11 -8.85 5.01
C THR A 102 -10.08 -8.21 3.63
N SER A 103 -9.21 -7.24 3.41
CA SER A 103 -9.07 -6.58 2.12
C SER A 103 -8.70 -7.57 1.01
N LEU A 104 -7.65 -8.36 1.22
CA LEU A 104 -7.21 -9.36 0.25
C LEU A 104 -8.31 -10.40 -0.04
N SER A 105 -8.96 -10.93 1.01
CA SER A 105 -10.05 -11.91 0.84
C SER A 105 -11.25 -11.37 0.04
N ARG A 106 -11.44 -10.06 0.04
CA ARG A 106 -12.48 -9.38 -0.76
C ARG A 106 -12.02 -8.95 -2.15
N GLY A 107 -10.80 -9.25 -2.54
CA GLY A 107 -10.24 -8.84 -3.82
C GLY A 107 -9.79 -7.37 -3.86
N ILE A 108 -9.74 -6.69 -2.72
CA ILE A 108 -9.22 -5.32 -2.60
C ILE A 108 -7.69 -5.38 -2.59
N HIS A 109 -7.05 -4.63 -3.47
CA HIS A 109 -5.59 -4.56 -3.54
C HIS A 109 -5.00 -3.93 -2.28
N VAL A 110 -3.80 -4.36 -1.88
CA VAL A 110 -3.12 -3.85 -0.69
C VAL A 110 -1.71 -3.38 -1.03
N VAL A 111 -1.37 -2.19 -0.52
CA VAL A 111 0.00 -1.66 -0.47
C VAL A 111 0.38 -1.50 0.99
N THR A 112 1.47 -2.14 1.43
CA THR A 112 1.92 -2.04 2.83
C THR A 112 3.40 -1.71 2.95
N ALA A 113 3.75 -0.89 3.94
CA ALA A 113 5.13 -0.66 4.38
C ALA A 113 5.48 -1.47 5.64
N ASN A 114 4.61 -2.37 6.08
CA ASN A 114 4.69 -3.05 7.35
C ASN A 114 5.59 -4.30 7.27
N LYS A 115 6.85 -4.10 7.58
CA LYS A 115 7.87 -5.17 7.62
C LYS A 115 7.52 -6.31 8.56
N ALA A 116 7.02 -5.98 9.76
CA ALA A 116 6.68 -6.97 10.77
C ALA A 116 5.50 -7.85 10.33
N LEU A 117 4.47 -7.24 9.74
CA LEU A 117 3.32 -7.95 9.19
C LEU A 117 3.75 -9.00 8.16
N LEU A 118 4.61 -8.62 7.21
CA LEU A 118 5.09 -9.54 6.19
C LEU A 118 6.03 -10.60 6.72
N ALA A 119 6.87 -10.27 7.70
CA ALA A 119 7.77 -11.24 8.31
C ALA A 119 7.01 -12.39 9.00
N HIS A 120 5.90 -12.09 9.66
CA HIS A 120 5.10 -13.06 10.39
C HIS A 120 3.99 -13.71 9.55
N ASN A 121 3.38 -12.96 8.64
CA ASN A 121 2.16 -13.40 7.95
C ASN A 121 2.29 -13.40 6.41
N GLY A 122 3.46 -13.07 5.86
CA GLY A 122 3.63 -12.83 4.42
C GLY A 122 3.18 -13.98 3.53
N THR A 123 3.48 -15.23 3.90
CA THR A 123 3.07 -16.42 3.14
C THR A 123 1.55 -16.56 3.09
N GLU A 124 0.86 -16.36 4.21
CA GLU A 124 -0.60 -16.43 4.26
C GLU A 124 -1.24 -15.30 3.45
N LEU A 125 -0.72 -14.08 3.58
CA LEU A 125 -1.22 -12.92 2.85
C LEU A 125 -1.00 -13.05 1.33
N ALA A 126 0.14 -13.60 0.92
CA ALA A 126 0.40 -13.89 -0.50
C ALA A 126 -0.59 -14.91 -1.07
N ARG A 127 -0.86 -15.99 -0.32
CA ARG A 127 -1.87 -16.99 -0.72
C ARG A 127 -3.27 -16.38 -0.85
N LEU A 128 -3.71 -15.55 0.10
CA LEU A 128 -4.99 -14.85 0.02
C LEU A 128 -5.07 -13.92 -1.19
N ALA A 129 -3.98 -13.22 -1.50
CA ALA A 129 -3.91 -12.34 -2.66
C ALA A 129 -4.04 -13.13 -3.97
N GLU A 130 -3.34 -14.27 -4.09
CA GLU A 130 -3.42 -15.16 -5.26
C GLU A 130 -4.83 -15.75 -5.43
N GLU A 131 -5.43 -16.25 -4.36
CA GLU A 131 -6.77 -16.86 -4.37
C GLU A 131 -7.87 -15.88 -4.78
N SER A 132 -7.76 -14.62 -4.37
CA SER A 132 -8.75 -13.57 -4.67
C SER A 132 -8.46 -12.78 -5.96
N GLY A 133 -7.27 -12.94 -6.54
CA GLY A 133 -6.79 -12.12 -7.64
C GLY A 133 -6.40 -10.69 -7.24
N ALA A 134 -6.28 -10.40 -5.93
CA ALA A 134 -5.82 -9.13 -5.43
C ALA A 134 -4.29 -8.97 -5.54
N ALA A 135 -3.81 -7.75 -5.72
CA ALA A 135 -2.39 -7.45 -5.66
C ALA A 135 -1.97 -7.13 -4.22
N LEU A 136 -0.90 -7.77 -3.74
CA LEU A 136 -0.21 -7.40 -2.52
C LEU A 136 1.14 -6.75 -2.90
N MET A 137 1.28 -5.46 -2.64
CA MET A 137 2.46 -4.66 -2.97
C MET A 137 3.16 -4.23 -1.68
N PHE A 138 4.46 -4.52 -1.58
CA PHE A 138 5.20 -4.36 -0.32
C PHE A 138 6.66 -3.89 -0.51
N GLU A 139 6.92 -3.13 -1.55
CA GLU A 139 8.27 -2.60 -1.86
C GLU A 139 8.86 -1.84 -0.66
N ALA A 140 8.08 -0.93 -0.08
CA ALA A 140 8.52 -0.12 1.06
C ALA A 140 8.79 -0.94 2.34
N ALA A 141 8.17 -2.11 2.49
CA ALA A 141 8.39 -2.99 3.63
C ALA A 141 9.71 -3.76 3.54
N ILE A 142 10.30 -3.91 2.36
CA ILE A 142 11.54 -4.67 2.14
C ILE A 142 12.75 -3.75 2.06
N ALA A 143 12.76 -2.81 1.13
CA ALA A 143 13.94 -2.04 0.78
C ALA A 143 13.70 -0.51 0.76
N GLY A 144 12.62 -0.03 1.37
CA GLY A 144 12.27 1.38 1.41
C GLY A 144 12.01 1.93 0.01
N GLY A 145 12.84 2.88 -0.43
CA GLY A 145 12.72 3.49 -1.77
C GLY A 145 13.47 2.75 -2.88
N ILE A 146 14.12 1.62 -2.59
CA ILE A 146 14.90 0.85 -3.59
C ILE A 146 13.94 -0.16 -4.25
N PRO A 147 13.81 -0.17 -5.60
CA PRO A 147 12.85 -1.04 -6.30
C PRO A 147 13.37 -2.50 -6.41
N ALA A 148 13.64 -3.14 -5.27
CA ALA A 148 14.20 -4.49 -5.21
C ALA A 148 13.17 -5.56 -5.57
N VAL A 149 11.98 -5.52 -4.96
CA VAL A 149 10.91 -6.50 -5.22
C VAL A 149 10.41 -6.37 -6.65
N LYS A 150 10.20 -5.14 -7.13
CA LYS A 150 9.77 -4.87 -8.51
C LYS A 150 10.77 -5.39 -9.53
N THR A 151 12.07 -5.19 -9.29
CA THR A 151 13.13 -5.72 -10.17
C THR A 151 13.06 -7.25 -10.26
N LEU A 152 12.87 -7.93 -9.13
CA LEU A 152 12.77 -9.39 -9.09
C LEU A 152 11.51 -9.92 -9.77
N ARG A 153 10.36 -9.31 -9.51
CA ARG A 153 9.05 -9.78 -10.00
C ARG A 153 8.76 -9.43 -11.46
N GLU A 154 9.23 -8.28 -11.91
CA GLU A 154 8.90 -7.74 -13.23
C GLU A 154 10.13 -7.67 -14.14
N GLY A 155 11.24 -7.11 -13.66
CA GLY A 155 12.44 -6.90 -14.47
C GLY A 155 13.18 -8.20 -14.83
N LEU A 156 13.11 -9.20 -13.96
CA LEU A 156 13.82 -10.47 -14.12
C LEU A 156 12.88 -11.67 -14.37
N VAL A 157 11.61 -11.44 -14.64
CA VAL A 157 10.60 -12.50 -14.81
C VAL A 157 10.94 -13.52 -15.88
N GLY A 158 11.70 -13.14 -16.91
CA GLY A 158 12.16 -14.04 -17.98
C GLY A 158 13.41 -14.87 -17.63
N ASN A 159 13.94 -14.75 -16.42
CA ASN A 159 15.16 -15.43 -15.99
C ASN A 159 14.86 -16.43 -14.87
N GLU A 160 15.59 -17.53 -14.85
CA GLU A 160 15.60 -18.46 -13.72
C GLU A 160 16.59 -17.97 -12.67
N MET A 161 16.06 -17.49 -11.53
CA MET A 161 16.89 -17.01 -10.43
C MET A 161 17.32 -18.16 -9.53
N THR A 162 18.60 -18.51 -9.57
CA THR A 162 19.18 -19.58 -8.76
C THR A 162 19.70 -19.10 -7.41
N ARG A 163 20.01 -17.81 -7.26
CA ARG A 163 20.54 -17.25 -6.02
C ARG A 163 20.25 -15.76 -5.90
N LEU A 164 19.83 -15.34 -4.71
CA LEU A 164 19.71 -13.95 -4.28
C LEU A 164 20.58 -13.74 -3.02
N ALA A 165 21.39 -12.71 -3.00
CA ALA A 165 22.17 -12.32 -1.84
C ALA A 165 22.19 -10.80 -1.70
N GLY A 166 22.12 -10.30 -0.46
CA GLY A 166 22.13 -8.87 -0.18
C GLY A 166 22.18 -8.56 1.30
N ILE A 167 22.42 -7.30 1.63
CA ILE A 167 22.34 -6.77 2.99
C ILE A 167 21.09 -5.90 3.05
N LEU A 168 20.04 -6.37 3.72
CA LEU A 168 18.72 -5.73 3.73
C LEU A 168 18.49 -4.85 4.97
N ASN A 169 19.55 -4.25 5.52
CA ASN A 169 19.49 -3.38 6.68
C ASN A 169 20.43 -2.18 6.54
N GLY A 170 19.87 -1.02 6.15
CA GLY A 170 20.62 0.23 6.05
C GLY A 170 21.08 0.78 7.41
N THR A 171 20.26 0.65 8.45
CA THR A 171 20.54 1.19 9.79
C THR A 171 21.76 0.54 10.42
N CYS A 172 21.84 -0.80 10.41
CA CYS A 172 23.01 -1.52 10.95
C CYS A 172 24.28 -1.17 10.18
N ASN A 173 24.22 -1.09 8.86
CA ASN A 173 25.36 -0.68 8.05
C ASN A 173 25.82 0.73 8.38
N TYR A 174 24.90 1.69 8.49
CA TYR A 174 25.21 3.06 8.86
C TYR A 174 25.91 3.14 10.23
N ILE A 175 25.38 2.42 11.24
CA ILE A 175 25.98 2.39 12.58
C ILE A 175 27.38 1.80 12.52
N LEU A 176 27.57 0.65 11.87
CA LEU A 176 28.88 0.01 11.75
C LEU A 176 29.90 0.91 11.05
N THR A 177 29.52 1.52 9.93
CA THR A 177 30.41 2.45 9.21
C THR A 177 30.76 3.71 10.02
N THR A 178 29.85 4.15 10.91
CA THR A 178 30.12 5.33 11.76
C THR A 178 31.01 4.98 12.95
N MET A 179 31.12 3.70 13.31
CA MET A 179 31.97 3.21 14.40
C MET A 179 33.42 2.90 13.96
N GLU A 180 33.71 2.83 12.68
CA GLU A 180 35.06 2.71 12.10
C GLU A 180 35.73 4.08 12.00
#